data_ee106df26cb6aec8f25cc637a54f1150
#
_entry.id   ee106df26cb6aec8f25cc637a54f1150
#
_cell.length_a   1.000
_cell.length_b   1.000
_cell.length_c   1.000
_cell.angle_alpha   90.00
_cell.angle_beta   90.00
_cell.angle_gamma   90.00
#
_symmetry.space_group_name_H-M   'P 1'
#
loop_
_entity.id
_entity.type
_entity.pdbx_description
1 polymer ?
#
loop_
_entity_poly.entity_id
_entity_poly.type
_entity_poly.pdbx_seq_one_letter_code
_entity_poly.pdbx_strand_id
1 'polypeptide(L)'
;NGEREIFLSVFGYGMYNTRDDLLETLARNGNGNYAYIDSLLEAEKAVVKDIDGTLNVVMKNAKANVTFTEAVQSYRLIGYDTKILSVEEWEDEKTDTGEIGSGLTVTALFEFVPSNPAAEEGVLAEAAVRYQRPADGANREVSVQVSVGESAEGDAAADLSFVTCVAEFGLILRQSAYRGEASLLGVLGRLAALEEIGYLETDEFKAEFYRLVKIYQSNHQS
;
A
#
# COMPACT_ATOMS: atom_id res chain seq x y z
N ASN A 1 -21.50 29.14 -6.25
CA ASN A 1 -20.45 29.24 -5.22
C ASN A 1 -19.84 27.84 -5.11
N GLY A 2 -18.73 27.63 -5.81
CA GLY A 2 -17.98 26.40 -5.61
C GLY A 2 -17.37 26.42 -4.21
N GLU A 3 -17.72 25.48 -3.38
CA GLU A 3 -17.03 25.25 -2.12
C GLU A 3 -15.58 24.94 -2.48
N ARG A 4 -14.65 25.73 -1.96
CA ARG A 4 -13.23 25.46 -2.09
C ARG A 4 -12.90 24.38 -1.05
N GLU A 5 -12.62 23.17 -1.52
CA GLU A 5 -12.07 22.13 -0.67
C GLU A 5 -10.68 22.56 -0.22
N ILE A 6 -10.42 22.49 1.08
CA ILE A 6 -9.13 22.81 1.68
C ILE A 6 -8.56 21.48 2.20
N PHE A 7 -7.41 21.09 1.69
CA PHE A 7 -6.69 19.90 2.14
C PHE A 7 -5.64 20.30 3.16
N LEU A 8 -5.59 19.57 4.29
CA LEU A 8 -4.64 19.81 5.38
C LEU A 8 -3.61 18.68 5.44
N SER A 9 -2.46 18.87 4.80
CA SER A 9 -1.32 17.97 5.00
C SER A 9 -0.53 18.37 6.23
N VAL A 10 -0.09 17.37 7.00
CA VAL A 10 0.59 17.56 8.28
C VAL A 10 1.94 16.86 8.23
N PHE A 11 3.01 17.58 8.59
CA PHE A 11 4.36 17.04 8.67
C PHE A 11 4.85 17.02 10.12
N GLY A 12 5.16 15.82 10.63
CA GLY A 12 5.80 15.64 11.91
C GLY A 12 7.32 15.63 11.76
N TYR A 13 8.05 16.25 12.67
CA TYR A 13 9.51 16.20 12.73
C TYR A 13 10.01 16.34 14.16
N GLY A 14 11.20 15.77 14.43
CA GLY A 14 11.83 15.82 15.77
C GLY A 14 11.73 14.49 16.52
N MET A 15 12.69 14.23 17.41
CA MET A 15 12.87 12.91 18.05
C MET A 15 12.09 12.72 19.35
N TYR A 16 11.43 13.75 19.90
CA TYR A 16 10.77 13.67 21.21
C TYR A 16 9.44 14.44 21.17
N ASN A 17 8.37 13.83 21.66
CA ASN A 17 7.01 14.39 21.80
C ASN A 17 6.18 14.54 20.52
N THR A 18 6.48 13.87 19.43
CA THR A 18 5.55 13.77 18.30
C THR A 18 4.35 12.92 18.70
N ARG A 19 3.17 13.52 18.61
CA ARG A 19 1.87 12.83 18.77
C ARG A 19 1.40 12.39 17.39
N ASP A 20 2.02 11.32 16.86
CA ASP A 20 1.76 10.81 15.52
C ASP A 20 0.28 10.45 15.33
N ASP A 21 -0.35 9.87 16.37
CA ASP A 21 -1.76 9.56 16.44
C ASP A 21 -2.66 10.79 16.21
N LEU A 22 -2.28 11.93 16.81
CA LEU A 22 -3.00 13.19 16.67
C LEU A 22 -2.76 13.82 15.30
N LEU A 23 -1.52 13.84 14.83
CA LEU A 23 -1.13 14.43 13.55
C LEU A 23 -1.75 13.68 12.38
N GLU A 24 -1.76 12.34 12.44
CA GLU A 24 -2.45 11.50 11.45
C GLU A 24 -3.96 11.75 11.47
N THR A 25 -4.56 11.88 12.66
CA THR A 25 -5.99 12.18 12.80
C THR A 25 -6.34 13.54 12.21
N LEU A 26 -5.49 14.56 12.43
CA LEU A 26 -5.68 15.90 11.85
C LEU A 26 -5.60 15.89 10.32
N ALA A 27 -4.59 15.21 9.76
CA ALA A 27 -4.44 15.07 8.31
C ALA A 27 -5.65 14.34 7.70
N ARG A 28 -6.09 13.24 8.31
CA ARG A 28 -7.25 12.46 7.87
C ARG A 28 -8.54 13.28 7.87
N ASN A 29 -8.80 14.02 8.94
CA ASN A 29 -9.99 14.87 9.03
C ASN A 29 -9.93 16.10 8.11
N GLY A 30 -8.74 16.46 7.64
CA GLY A 30 -8.51 17.53 6.71
C GLY A 30 -8.31 17.05 5.26
N ASN A 31 -8.68 15.80 4.94
CA ASN A 31 -8.52 15.18 3.61
C ASN A 31 -7.09 15.37 3.02
N GLY A 32 -6.09 15.43 3.89
CA GLY A 32 -4.69 15.59 3.53
C GLY A 32 -3.84 14.41 3.95
N ASN A 33 -2.54 14.54 3.76
CA ASN A 33 -1.56 13.50 4.05
C ASN A 33 -0.77 13.81 5.34
N TYR A 34 -0.43 12.76 6.08
CA TYR A 34 0.53 12.82 7.17
C TYR A 34 1.84 12.19 6.72
N ALA A 35 2.95 12.87 6.98
CA ALA A 35 4.29 12.30 6.84
C ALA A 35 5.15 12.69 8.04
N TYR A 36 5.93 11.72 8.54
CA TYR A 36 6.95 11.96 9.55
C TYR A 36 8.31 12.11 8.87
N ILE A 37 8.96 13.24 9.11
CA ILE A 37 10.24 13.59 8.49
C ILE A 37 11.35 13.36 9.51
N ASP A 38 12.08 12.27 9.34
CA ASP A 38 13.23 11.91 10.18
C ASP A 38 14.58 12.17 9.47
N SER A 39 14.55 12.38 8.18
CA SER A 39 15.73 12.53 7.33
C SER A 39 15.51 13.55 6.21
N LEU A 40 16.61 14.01 5.61
CA LEU A 40 16.53 14.88 4.43
C LEU A 40 15.87 14.14 3.23
N LEU A 41 16.12 12.84 3.12
CA LEU A 41 15.52 11.99 2.09
C LEU A 41 13.99 11.96 2.20
N GLU A 42 13.47 11.78 3.40
CA GLU A 42 12.01 11.79 3.64
C GLU A 42 11.41 13.19 3.44
N ALA A 43 12.15 14.26 3.81
CA ALA A 43 11.74 15.63 3.52
C ALA A 43 11.64 15.89 2.00
N GLU A 44 12.62 15.44 1.23
CA GLU A 44 12.61 15.56 -0.24
C GLU A 44 11.43 14.79 -0.86
N LYS A 45 11.18 13.58 -0.40
CA LYS A 45 10.01 12.80 -0.83
C LYS A 45 8.73 13.56 -0.56
N ALA A 46 8.47 13.93 0.69
CA ALA A 46 7.21 14.53 1.11
C ALA A 46 6.93 15.91 0.45
N VAL A 47 7.98 16.72 0.24
CA VAL A 47 7.82 18.13 -0.21
C VAL A 47 8.13 18.30 -1.70
N VAL A 48 8.88 17.40 -2.33
CA VAL A 48 9.26 17.51 -3.75
C VAL A 48 8.59 16.44 -4.59
N LYS A 49 8.68 15.17 -4.20
CA LYS A 49 8.15 14.06 -4.99
C LYS A 49 6.63 13.91 -4.85
N ASP A 50 6.11 14.02 -3.63
CA ASP A 50 4.70 13.75 -3.32
C ASP A 50 3.82 15.02 -3.36
N ILE A 51 4.42 16.20 -3.51
CA ILE A 51 3.66 17.47 -3.51
C ILE A 51 2.69 17.57 -4.68
N ASP A 52 3.06 17.09 -5.85
CA ASP A 52 2.17 17.10 -7.02
C ASP A 52 0.94 16.23 -6.78
N GLY A 53 1.08 15.10 -6.10
CA GLY A 53 -0.03 14.24 -5.68
C GLY A 53 -0.96 14.93 -4.68
N THR A 54 -0.40 15.75 -3.80
CA THR A 54 -1.18 16.51 -2.82
C THR A 54 -1.94 17.67 -3.46
N LEU A 55 -1.36 18.33 -4.46
CA LEU A 55 -1.95 19.50 -5.11
C LEU A 55 -2.89 19.17 -6.28
N ASN A 56 -2.67 18.06 -6.97
CA ASN A 56 -3.38 17.68 -8.19
C ASN A 56 -4.21 16.41 -7.97
N VAL A 57 -5.41 16.56 -7.42
CA VAL A 57 -6.36 15.44 -7.24
C VAL A 57 -6.85 14.97 -8.61
N VAL A 58 -6.66 13.70 -8.93
CA VAL A 58 -7.08 13.04 -10.18
C VAL A 58 -8.29 12.12 -10.02
N MET A 59 -8.54 11.65 -8.79
CA MET A 59 -9.72 10.85 -8.43
C MET A 59 -10.22 11.29 -7.06
N LYS A 60 -11.54 11.46 -6.93
CA LYS A 60 -12.24 11.71 -5.67
C LYS A 60 -13.04 10.47 -5.27
N ASN A 61 -13.28 10.32 -3.98
CA ASN A 61 -14.08 9.22 -3.43
C ASN A 61 -13.61 7.86 -3.98
N ALA A 62 -12.29 7.67 -4.05
CA ALA A 62 -11.71 6.47 -4.63
C ALA A 62 -11.90 5.27 -3.68
N LYS A 63 -12.48 4.19 -4.20
CA LYS A 63 -12.71 2.92 -3.51
C LYS A 63 -12.13 1.79 -4.33
N ALA A 64 -11.48 0.83 -3.68
CA ALA A 64 -11.02 -0.39 -4.32
C ALA A 64 -11.68 -1.60 -3.68
N ASN A 65 -12.05 -2.58 -4.49
CA ASN A 65 -12.59 -3.85 -4.06
C ASN A 65 -11.93 -5.00 -4.80
N VAL A 66 -11.73 -6.12 -4.13
CA VAL A 66 -11.28 -7.37 -4.73
C VAL A 66 -12.29 -8.45 -4.37
N THR A 67 -12.93 -9.01 -5.38
CA THR A 67 -13.91 -10.09 -5.23
C THR A 67 -13.26 -11.39 -5.66
N PHE A 68 -13.06 -12.31 -4.73
CA PHE A 68 -12.54 -13.64 -5.02
C PHE A 68 -13.66 -14.57 -5.47
N THR A 69 -13.36 -15.46 -6.43
CA THR A 69 -14.28 -16.48 -6.91
C THR A 69 -14.23 -17.72 -6.02
N GLU A 70 -15.08 -18.72 -6.32
CA GLU A 70 -15.08 -20.04 -5.68
C GLU A 70 -13.75 -20.82 -5.88
N ALA A 71 -12.89 -20.37 -6.81
CA ALA A 71 -11.54 -20.90 -6.98
C ALA A 71 -10.62 -20.59 -5.79
N VAL A 72 -11.02 -19.68 -4.91
CA VAL A 72 -10.30 -19.32 -3.69
C VAL A 72 -11.09 -19.77 -2.47
N GLN A 73 -10.49 -20.66 -1.68
CA GLN A 73 -11.08 -21.20 -0.45
C GLN A 73 -11.12 -20.16 0.68
N SER A 74 -10.05 -19.40 0.82
CA SER A 74 -9.91 -18.35 1.81
C SER A 74 -8.89 -17.32 1.38
N TYR A 75 -9.03 -16.10 1.84
CA TYR A 75 -8.11 -15.02 1.55
C TYR A 75 -7.98 -14.06 2.72
N ARG A 76 -6.94 -13.25 2.69
CA ARG A 76 -6.67 -12.21 3.68
C ARG A 76 -5.99 -11.01 3.03
N LEU A 77 -6.47 -9.81 3.31
CA LEU A 77 -5.76 -8.57 3.03
C LEU A 77 -4.67 -8.38 4.08
N ILE A 78 -3.45 -8.05 3.65
CA ILE A 78 -2.33 -7.78 4.53
C ILE A 78 -2.24 -6.27 4.79
N GLY A 79 -2.43 -5.87 6.04
CA GLY A 79 -2.53 -4.46 6.43
C GLY A 79 -3.92 -3.86 6.16
N TYR A 80 -4.00 -2.54 6.20
CA TYR A 80 -5.26 -1.77 5.99
C TYR A 80 -6.39 -2.09 6.97
N ASP A 81 -6.09 -2.63 8.14
CA ASP A 81 -7.07 -3.10 9.14
C ASP A 81 -8.12 -2.03 9.51
N THR A 82 -7.76 -0.74 9.39
CA THR A 82 -8.62 0.40 9.73
C THR A 82 -9.30 1.07 8.52
N LYS A 83 -9.10 0.53 7.32
CA LYS A 83 -9.58 1.12 6.05
C LYS A 83 -10.49 0.19 5.26
N ILE A 84 -10.98 -0.89 5.88
CA ILE A 84 -11.91 -1.82 5.25
C ILE A 84 -13.30 -1.19 5.27
N LEU A 85 -13.90 -1.06 4.08
CA LEU A 85 -15.27 -0.58 3.92
C LEU A 85 -16.26 -1.72 4.13
N SER A 86 -17.43 -1.40 4.69
CA SER A 86 -18.57 -2.31 4.66
C SER A 86 -19.16 -2.41 3.25
N VAL A 87 -20.03 -3.39 3.02
CA VAL A 87 -20.74 -3.54 1.74
C VAL A 87 -21.61 -2.31 1.46
N GLU A 88 -22.24 -1.76 2.49
CA GLU A 88 -23.07 -0.57 2.39
C GLU A 88 -22.24 0.66 1.99
N GLU A 89 -21.06 0.83 2.57
CA GLU A 89 -20.14 1.92 2.23
C GLU A 89 -19.56 1.77 0.83
N TRP A 90 -19.35 0.54 0.36
CA TRP A 90 -18.93 0.28 -1.01
C TRP A 90 -20.02 0.69 -2.00
N GLU A 91 -21.28 0.37 -1.73
CA GLU A 91 -22.41 0.68 -2.61
C GLU A 91 -22.88 2.14 -2.53
N ASP A 92 -22.62 2.83 -1.41
CA ASP A 92 -23.01 4.24 -1.25
C ASP A 92 -22.03 5.16 -1.99
N GLU A 93 -22.48 5.76 -3.08
CA GLU A 93 -21.69 6.73 -3.87
C GLU A 93 -21.29 7.99 -3.10
N LYS A 94 -21.90 8.25 -1.95
CA LYS A 94 -21.62 9.44 -1.12
C LYS A 94 -20.63 9.15 0.00
N THR A 95 -20.20 7.91 0.19
CA THR A 95 -19.18 7.59 1.20
C THR A 95 -17.89 8.28 0.85
N ASP A 96 -17.45 9.18 1.72
CA ASP A 96 -16.17 9.88 1.61
C ASP A 96 -15.04 8.90 1.96
N THR A 97 -14.20 8.58 0.99
CA THR A 97 -13.13 7.59 1.13
C THR A 97 -11.74 8.13 0.83
N GLY A 98 -11.66 9.37 0.46
CA GLY A 98 -10.41 10.07 0.17
C GLY A 98 -10.11 10.25 -1.31
N GLU A 99 -9.14 11.08 -1.57
CA GLU A 99 -8.69 11.48 -2.88
C GLU A 99 -7.41 10.77 -3.28
N ILE A 100 -7.27 10.56 -4.59
CA ILE A 100 -6.02 10.10 -5.20
C ILE A 100 -5.41 11.25 -5.99
N GLY A 101 -4.20 11.60 -5.63
CA GLY A 101 -3.42 12.63 -6.31
C GLY A 101 -2.63 12.08 -7.50
N SER A 102 -2.18 12.99 -8.35
CA SER A 102 -1.33 12.65 -9.49
C SER A 102 -0.03 11.99 -9.04
N GLY A 103 0.34 10.86 -9.66
CA GLY A 103 1.55 10.11 -9.32
C GLY A 103 1.45 9.23 -8.06
N LEU A 104 0.35 9.30 -7.31
CA LEU A 104 0.15 8.44 -6.16
C LEU A 104 -0.10 6.99 -6.61
N THR A 105 0.57 6.05 -5.98
CA THR A 105 0.33 4.61 -6.11
C THR A 105 -0.09 4.02 -4.77
N VAL A 106 -1.05 3.11 -4.80
CA VAL A 106 -1.53 2.38 -3.62
C VAL A 106 -1.43 0.89 -3.90
N THR A 107 -0.79 0.15 -3.01
CA THR A 107 -0.62 -1.30 -3.14
C THR A 107 -1.44 -2.02 -2.09
N ALA A 108 -2.32 -2.92 -2.50
CA ALA A 108 -3.02 -3.86 -1.63
C ALA A 108 -2.48 -5.27 -1.89
N LEU A 109 -1.97 -5.92 -0.86
CA LEU A 109 -1.42 -7.27 -0.94
C LEU A 109 -2.37 -8.26 -0.27
N PHE A 110 -2.77 -9.27 -1.01
CA PHE A 110 -3.60 -10.37 -0.51
C PHE A 110 -2.80 -11.67 -0.50
N GLU A 111 -2.98 -12.46 0.54
CA GLU A 111 -2.66 -13.87 0.50
C GLU A 111 -3.95 -14.68 0.40
N PHE A 112 -3.92 -15.80 -0.30
CA PHE A 112 -5.08 -16.65 -0.46
C PHE A 112 -4.70 -18.13 -0.51
N VAL A 113 -5.68 -18.98 -0.22
CA VAL A 113 -5.58 -20.44 -0.35
C VAL A 113 -6.47 -20.85 -1.52
N PRO A 114 -5.94 -21.47 -2.58
CA PRO A 114 -6.76 -21.93 -3.69
C PRO A 114 -7.64 -23.11 -3.26
N SER A 115 -8.88 -23.17 -3.77
CA SER A 115 -9.79 -24.31 -3.54
C SER A 115 -9.27 -25.60 -4.19
N ASN A 116 -8.62 -25.47 -5.34
CA ASN A 116 -7.94 -26.55 -6.06
C ASN A 116 -6.54 -26.10 -6.49
N PRO A 117 -5.48 -26.48 -5.76
CA PRO A 117 -4.10 -26.13 -6.11
C PRO A 117 -3.63 -26.66 -7.47
N ALA A 118 -4.30 -27.66 -8.03
CA ALA A 118 -3.97 -28.25 -9.32
C ALA A 118 -4.82 -27.67 -10.49
N ALA A 119 -5.61 -26.62 -10.24
CA ALA A 119 -6.34 -25.97 -11.31
C ALA A 119 -5.35 -25.24 -12.24
N GLU A 120 -5.53 -25.43 -13.54
CA GLU A 120 -4.70 -24.79 -14.59
C GLU A 120 -5.42 -23.61 -15.25
N GLU A 121 -6.74 -23.51 -15.09
CA GLU A 121 -7.57 -22.48 -15.70
C GLU A 121 -8.62 -21.94 -14.72
N GLY A 122 -9.12 -20.75 -14.99
CA GLY A 122 -10.19 -20.10 -14.25
C GLY A 122 -9.84 -18.69 -13.78
N VAL A 123 -10.84 -17.97 -13.32
CA VAL A 123 -10.69 -16.64 -12.72
C VAL A 123 -10.55 -16.79 -11.21
N LEU A 124 -9.49 -16.23 -10.65
CA LEU A 124 -9.24 -16.20 -9.19
C LEU A 124 -9.98 -15.05 -8.51
N ALA A 125 -9.91 -13.88 -9.12
CA ALA A 125 -10.47 -12.67 -8.54
C ALA A 125 -10.78 -11.63 -9.61
N GLU A 126 -11.64 -10.69 -9.26
CA GLU A 126 -11.84 -9.44 -9.97
C GLU A 126 -11.49 -8.29 -9.03
N ALA A 127 -10.58 -7.42 -9.46
CA ALA A 127 -10.26 -6.18 -8.77
C ALA A 127 -10.96 -5.02 -9.47
N ALA A 128 -11.69 -4.18 -8.72
CA ALA A 128 -12.41 -3.03 -9.22
C ALA A 128 -12.03 -1.77 -8.45
N VAL A 129 -11.92 -0.65 -9.15
CA VAL A 129 -11.75 0.68 -8.58
C VAL A 129 -12.89 1.57 -9.05
N ARG A 130 -13.63 2.10 -8.08
CA ARG A 130 -14.66 3.13 -8.31
C ARG A 130 -14.11 4.49 -7.87
N TYR A 131 -14.38 5.51 -8.64
CA TYR A 131 -13.95 6.86 -8.32
C TYR A 131 -14.81 7.91 -9.02
N GLN A 132 -14.79 9.14 -8.50
CA GLN A 132 -15.38 10.29 -9.14
C GLN A 132 -14.29 11.10 -9.84
N ARG A 133 -14.51 11.45 -11.10
CA ARG A 133 -13.58 12.28 -11.87
C ARG A 133 -13.75 13.77 -11.49
N PRO A 134 -12.71 14.47 -11.04
CA PRO A 134 -12.83 15.87 -10.59
C PRO A 134 -13.31 16.83 -11.69
N ALA A 135 -12.96 16.57 -12.95
CA ALA A 135 -13.24 17.47 -14.07
C ALA A 135 -14.73 17.65 -14.38
N ASP A 136 -15.56 16.63 -14.14
CA ASP A 136 -16.99 16.64 -14.49
C ASP A 136 -17.89 16.02 -13.40
N GLY A 137 -17.31 15.58 -12.28
CA GLY A 137 -18.02 14.90 -11.21
C GLY A 137 -18.61 13.55 -11.59
N ALA A 138 -18.20 12.96 -12.72
CA ALA A 138 -18.75 11.70 -13.19
C ALA A 138 -18.15 10.50 -12.47
N ASN A 139 -18.99 9.58 -12.00
CA ASN A 139 -18.57 8.31 -11.45
C ASN A 139 -17.99 7.41 -12.54
N ARG A 140 -16.91 6.72 -12.22
CA ARG A 140 -16.19 5.79 -13.08
C ARG A 140 -15.90 4.51 -12.32
N GLU A 141 -15.83 3.41 -13.07
CA GLU A 141 -15.35 2.13 -12.58
C GLU A 141 -14.40 1.53 -13.61
N VAL A 142 -13.31 0.98 -13.09
CA VAL A 142 -12.34 0.19 -13.87
C VAL A 142 -12.17 -1.13 -13.15
N SER A 143 -12.23 -2.24 -13.86
CA SER A 143 -11.98 -3.55 -13.29
C SER A 143 -10.99 -4.36 -14.13
N VAL A 144 -10.34 -5.32 -13.47
CA VAL A 144 -9.43 -6.29 -14.07
C VAL A 144 -9.66 -7.65 -13.42
N GLN A 145 -9.62 -8.70 -14.23
CA GLN A 145 -9.68 -10.08 -13.76
C GLN A 145 -8.26 -10.64 -13.61
N VAL A 146 -8.05 -11.42 -12.58
CA VAL A 146 -6.83 -12.18 -12.32
C VAL A 146 -7.15 -13.66 -12.53
N SER A 147 -6.41 -14.31 -13.41
CA SER A 147 -6.62 -15.70 -13.78
C SER A 147 -5.68 -16.66 -13.06
N VAL A 148 -6.07 -17.93 -12.97
CA VAL A 148 -5.19 -19.01 -12.53
C VAL A 148 -4.01 -19.12 -13.50
N GLY A 149 -2.82 -19.34 -12.96
CA GLY A 149 -1.60 -19.47 -13.75
C GLY A 149 -0.96 -18.15 -14.14
N GLU A 150 -1.61 -17.00 -13.94
CA GLU A 150 -0.94 -15.72 -14.07
C GLU A 150 0.11 -15.55 -12.96
N SER A 151 1.33 -15.23 -13.36
CA SER A 151 2.43 -14.95 -12.45
C SER A 151 3.13 -13.66 -12.86
N ALA A 152 3.65 -12.94 -11.88
CA ALA A 152 4.48 -11.78 -12.15
C ALA A 152 5.82 -12.22 -12.76
N GLU A 153 6.25 -11.55 -13.82
CA GLU A 153 7.53 -11.81 -14.50
C GLU A 153 8.36 -10.53 -14.60
N GLY A 154 9.67 -10.66 -14.75
CA GLY A 154 10.58 -9.52 -14.91
C GLY A 154 10.47 -8.52 -13.76
N ASP A 155 10.28 -7.25 -14.08
CA ASP A 155 10.20 -6.17 -13.11
C ASP A 155 9.00 -6.33 -12.16
N ALA A 156 7.86 -6.82 -12.64
CA ALA A 156 6.69 -7.07 -11.82
C ALA A 156 6.94 -8.16 -10.77
N ALA A 157 7.74 -9.18 -11.09
CA ALA A 157 8.14 -10.20 -10.11
C ALA A 157 9.06 -9.62 -9.04
N ALA A 158 9.99 -8.75 -9.42
CA ALA A 158 10.86 -8.05 -8.48
C ALA A 158 10.06 -7.11 -7.57
N ASP A 159 9.10 -6.34 -8.12
CA ASP A 159 8.18 -5.50 -7.35
C ASP A 159 7.36 -6.32 -6.36
N LEU A 160 6.77 -7.42 -6.79
CA LEU A 160 5.99 -8.31 -5.91
C LEU A 160 6.87 -8.90 -4.79
N SER A 161 8.09 -9.33 -5.13
CA SER A 161 9.05 -9.84 -4.14
C SER A 161 9.39 -8.79 -3.10
N PHE A 162 9.67 -7.55 -3.53
CA PHE A 162 9.97 -6.44 -2.64
C PHE A 162 8.78 -6.08 -1.72
N VAL A 163 7.59 -5.92 -2.29
CA VAL A 163 6.36 -5.61 -1.52
C VAL A 163 6.08 -6.71 -0.50
N THR A 164 6.29 -7.97 -0.87
CA THR A 164 6.16 -9.10 0.06
C THR A 164 7.18 -9.02 1.20
N CYS A 165 8.44 -8.63 0.93
CA CYS A 165 9.44 -8.40 1.97
C CYS A 165 9.01 -7.29 2.94
N VAL A 166 8.48 -6.18 2.44
CA VAL A 166 7.96 -5.08 3.27
C VAL A 166 6.81 -5.56 4.16
N ALA A 167 5.84 -6.28 3.58
CA ALA A 167 4.70 -6.82 4.31
C ALA A 167 5.11 -7.82 5.40
N GLU A 168 5.98 -8.78 5.08
CA GLU A 168 6.46 -9.76 6.04
C GLU A 168 7.28 -9.12 7.17
N PHE A 169 8.14 -8.15 6.85
CA PHE A 169 8.87 -7.41 7.87
C PHE A 169 7.92 -6.67 8.81
N GLY A 170 6.88 -6.04 8.28
CA GLY A 170 5.82 -5.43 9.07
C GLY A 170 5.09 -6.42 9.98
N LEU A 171 4.76 -7.63 9.49
CA LEU A 171 4.15 -8.69 10.28
C LEU A 171 5.09 -9.19 11.41
N ILE A 172 6.41 -9.26 11.14
CA ILE A 172 7.43 -9.62 12.15
C ILE A 172 7.51 -8.55 13.24
N LEU A 173 7.60 -7.27 12.86
CA LEU A 173 7.67 -6.16 13.81
C LEU A 173 6.44 -6.09 14.72
N ARG A 174 5.25 -6.31 14.17
CA ARG A 174 3.98 -6.33 14.91
C ARG A 174 3.78 -7.60 15.71
N GLN A 175 4.67 -8.58 15.62
CA GLN A 175 4.50 -9.92 16.20
C GLN A 175 3.14 -10.53 15.84
N SER A 176 2.72 -10.36 14.60
CA SER A 176 1.42 -10.79 14.11
C SER A 176 1.22 -12.29 14.30
N ALA A 177 0.04 -12.70 14.78
CA ALA A 177 -0.37 -14.10 14.83
C ALA A 177 -0.47 -14.74 13.42
N TYR A 178 -0.61 -13.90 12.40
CA TYR A 178 -0.73 -14.30 11.00
C TYR A 178 0.57 -14.21 10.20
N ARG A 179 1.71 -14.08 10.87
CA ARG A 179 3.00 -14.02 10.18
C ARG A 179 3.40 -15.34 9.50
N GLY A 180 2.72 -16.44 9.84
CA GLY A 180 3.05 -17.76 9.30
C GLY A 180 4.51 -18.14 9.53
N GLU A 181 5.19 -18.56 8.47
CA GLU A 181 6.61 -18.90 8.47
C GLU A 181 7.52 -17.70 8.14
N ALA A 182 6.97 -16.48 8.07
CA ALA A 182 7.76 -15.28 7.80
C ALA A 182 8.89 -15.13 8.83
N SER A 183 10.09 -15.00 8.33
CA SER A 183 11.29 -14.88 9.15
C SER A 183 12.20 -13.77 8.65
N LEU A 184 12.92 -13.16 9.58
CA LEU A 184 13.87 -12.09 9.24
C LEU A 184 14.94 -12.57 8.26
N LEU A 185 15.40 -13.83 8.38
CA LEU A 185 16.37 -14.43 7.46
C LEU A 185 15.77 -14.61 6.06
N GLY A 186 14.50 -15.01 5.96
CA GLY A 186 13.80 -15.12 4.67
C GLY A 186 13.65 -13.77 3.97
N VAL A 187 13.27 -12.73 4.73
CA VAL A 187 13.19 -11.36 4.21
C VAL A 187 14.56 -10.89 3.72
N LEU A 188 15.61 -11.05 4.52
CA LEU A 188 16.97 -10.65 4.15
C LEU A 188 17.50 -11.41 2.93
N GLY A 189 17.23 -12.71 2.83
CA GLY A 189 17.65 -13.51 1.69
C GLY A 189 17.03 -13.05 0.37
N ARG A 190 15.74 -12.70 0.38
CA ARG A 190 15.07 -12.16 -0.81
C ARG A 190 15.53 -10.75 -1.15
N LEU A 191 15.74 -9.87 -0.16
CA LEU A 191 16.30 -8.55 -0.38
C LEU A 191 17.72 -8.61 -0.95
N ALA A 192 18.56 -9.56 -0.49
CA ALA A 192 19.89 -9.79 -1.06
C ALA A 192 19.82 -10.23 -2.53
N ALA A 193 18.87 -11.12 -2.86
CA ALA A 193 18.66 -11.52 -4.26
C ALA A 193 18.18 -10.35 -5.14
N LEU A 194 17.36 -9.45 -4.62
CA LEU A 194 16.95 -8.23 -5.31
C LEU A 194 18.11 -7.23 -5.48
N GLU A 195 19.03 -7.15 -4.50
CA GLU A 195 20.25 -6.36 -4.60
C GLU A 195 21.17 -6.91 -5.70
N GLU A 196 21.36 -8.24 -5.79
CA GLU A 196 22.20 -8.89 -6.79
C GLU A 196 21.78 -8.61 -8.24
N ILE A 197 20.48 -8.44 -8.49
CA ILE A 197 19.95 -8.07 -9.82
C ILE A 197 19.88 -6.56 -10.07
N GLY A 198 20.38 -5.73 -9.13
CA GLY A 198 20.37 -4.28 -9.24
C GLY A 198 19.02 -3.62 -9.00
N TYR A 199 18.00 -4.38 -8.57
CA TYR A 199 16.64 -3.84 -8.37
C TYR A 199 16.56 -2.80 -7.26
N LEU A 200 17.33 -2.96 -6.18
CA LEU A 200 17.32 -2.01 -5.05
C LEU A 200 18.02 -0.69 -5.38
N GLU A 201 18.88 -0.67 -6.39
CA GLU A 201 19.59 0.55 -6.83
C GLU A 201 18.69 1.48 -7.66
N THR A 202 17.53 1.00 -8.11
CA THR A 202 16.58 1.79 -8.90
C THR A 202 15.85 2.85 -8.09
N ASP A 203 15.85 2.72 -6.76
CA ASP A 203 15.15 3.61 -5.84
C ASP A 203 15.86 3.65 -4.49
N GLU A 204 16.24 4.85 -4.04
CA GLU A 204 16.96 5.07 -2.78
C GLU A 204 16.15 4.60 -1.54
N PHE A 205 14.80 4.63 -1.60
CA PHE A 205 13.96 4.12 -0.51
C PHE A 205 13.97 2.60 -0.43
N LYS A 206 14.08 1.89 -1.56
CA LYS A 206 14.24 0.43 -1.58
C LYS A 206 15.58 0.04 -0.93
N ALA A 207 16.65 0.74 -1.28
CA ALA A 207 17.98 0.54 -0.70
C ALA A 207 17.99 0.84 0.82
N GLU A 208 17.34 1.93 1.23
CA GLU A 208 17.22 2.32 2.63
C GLU A 208 16.41 1.31 3.43
N PHE A 209 15.30 0.80 2.89
CA PHE A 209 14.53 -0.27 3.53
C PHE A 209 15.40 -1.48 3.84
N TYR A 210 16.20 -1.94 2.87
CA TYR A 210 17.10 -3.07 3.08
C TYR A 210 18.16 -2.77 4.16
N ARG A 211 18.70 -1.55 4.15
CA ARG A 211 19.64 -1.10 5.21
C ARG A 211 18.99 -1.16 6.59
N LEU A 212 17.74 -0.70 6.73
CA LEU A 212 16.99 -0.74 7.99
C LEU A 212 16.74 -2.17 8.48
N VAL A 213 16.39 -3.10 7.58
CA VAL A 213 16.21 -4.51 7.92
C VAL A 213 17.51 -5.13 8.42
N LYS A 214 18.68 -4.80 7.81
CA LYS A 214 20.01 -5.24 8.28
C LYS A 214 20.34 -4.69 9.67
N ILE A 215 20.03 -3.43 9.94
CA ILE A 215 20.22 -2.82 11.27
C ILE A 215 19.33 -3.51 12.31
N TYR A 216 18.06 -3.73 11.97
CA TYR A 216 17.14 -4.44 12.87
C TYR A 216 17.69 -5.82 13.24
N GLN A 217 18.19 -6.58 12.25
CA GLN A 217 18.80 -7.88 12.48
C GLN A 217 19.98 -7.78 13.46
N SER A 218 20.90 -6.84 13.23
CA SER A 218 22.11 -6.70 14.06
C SER A 218 21.79 -6.38 15.53
N ASN A 219 20.70 -5.66 15.77
CA ASN A 219 20.27 -5.26 17.11
C ASN A 219 19.47 -6.35 17.86
N HIS A 220 19.01 -7.40 17.17
CA HIS A 220 18.16 -8.45 17.72
C HIS A 220 18.77 -9.86 17.62
N GLN A 221 20.05 -9.97 17.24
CA GLN A 221 20.81 -11.21 17.22
C GLN A 221 21.53 -11.50 18.56
N SER A 222 21.10 -10.90 19.69
CA SER A 222 21.68 -11.14 21.01
C SER A 222 20.99 -12.27 21.75
#